data_eea7e6d146af1303a27c784526fb8c71
#
_entry.id   eea7e6d146af1303a27c784526fb8c71
#
_cell.length_a   1.000
_cell.length_b   1.000
_cell.length_c   1.000
_cell.angle_alpha   90.00
_cell.angle_beta   90.00
_cell.angle_gamma   90.00
#
_symmetry.space_group_name_H-M   'P 1'
#
loop_
_entity.id
_entity.type
_entity.pdbx_description
1 polymer ?
#
loop_
_entity_poly.entity_id
_entity_poly.type
_entity_poly.pdbx_seq_one_letter_code
_entity_poly.pdbx_strand_id
1 'polypeptide(L)'
;YCVAGGDFNKDLLGNSAEVFGVAGGENDTWAQPIPEGTIPDGLSLVVPFDPGHPVATCRTASEPYNEETTFRVTVGGFLISGNVEAVSAAVVDAGYRYSDHNPIYMDLLLHG
;
A
#
# COMPACT_ATOMS: atom_id res chain seq x y z
N TYR A 1 -20.54 10.07 4.05
CA TYR A 1 -19.11 9.97 3.71
C TYR A 1 -18.51 8.74 4.36
N CYS A 2 -17.71 8.01 3.60
CA CYS A 2 -16.96 6.88 4.14
C CYS A 2 -15.50 6.98 3.73
N VAL A 3 -14.61 6.93 4.71
CA VAL A 3 -13.16 6.87 4.50
C VAL A 3 -12.61 5.85 5.49
N ALA A 4 -11.94 4.84 4.97
CA ALA A 4 -11.26 3.83 5.79
C ALA A 4 -9.82 3.68 5.30
N GLY A 5 -8.88 3.65 6.21
CA GLY A 5 -7.47 3.50 5.88
C GLY A 5 -6.80 2.48 6.77
N GLY A 6 -5.77 1.83 6.26
CA GLY A 6 -4.99 0.87 7.02
C GLY A 6 -4.30 -0.17 6.18
N ASP A 7 -3.89 -1.24 6.85
CA ASP A 7 -3.22 -2.38 6.25
C ASP A 7 -4.25 -3.42 5.78
N PHE A 8 -4.27 -3.69 4.48
CA PHE A 8 -5.19 -4.65 3.87
C PHE A 8 -4.63 -6.07 3.81
N ASN A 9 -3.38 -6.28 4.22
CA ASN A 9 -2.69 -7.58 4.12
C ASN A 9 -2.70 -8.20 2.73
N LYS A 10 -2.78 -7.36 1.69
CA LYS A 10 -2.76 -7.74 0.28
C LYS A 10 -1.79 -6.84 -0.47
N ASP A 11 -1.23 -7.36 -1.54
CA ASP A 11 -0.43 -6.54 -2.47
C ASP A 11 -1.37 -5.67 -3.30
N LEU A 12 -1.52 -4.41 -2.89
CA LEU A 12 -2.47 -3.48 -3.53
C LEU A 12 -2.04 -3.06 -4.93
N LEU A 13 -0.75 -3.20 -5.27
CA LEU A 13 -0.26 -2.98 -6.63
C LEU A 13 -0.41 -4.23 -7.49
N GLY A 14 -0.46 -5.41 -6.88
CA GLY A 14 -0.54 -6.70 -7.56
C GLY A 14 0.79 -7.20 -8.13
N ASN A 15 1.82 -6.35 -8.19
CA ASN A 15 3.13 -6.66 -8.75
C ASN A 15 4.28 -5.98 -7.99
N SER A 16 4.17 -5.92 -6.66
CA SER A 16 5.16 -5.22 -5.84
C SER A 16 6.58 -5.75 -6.02
N ALA A 17 6.76 -7.04 -6.23
CA ALA A 17 8.09 -7.62 -6.49
C ALA A 17 8.76 -6.99 -7.70
N GLU A 18 8.01 -6.75 -8.79
CA GLU A 18 8.53 -6.10 -9.99
C GLU A 18 8.80 -4.61 -9.74
N VAL A 19 7.86 -3.94 -9.08
CA VAL A 19 7.92 -2.49 -8.85
C VAL A 19 9.10 -2.13 -7.95
N PHE A 20 9.33 -2.89 -6.88
CA PHE A 20 10.38 -2.59 -5.91
C PHE A 20 11.68 -3.38 -6.16
N GLY A 21 11.66 -4.28 -7.13
CA GLY A 21 12.87 -4.92 -7.64
C GLY A 21 13.42 -6.09 -6.81
N VAL A 22 12.66 -6.57 -5.82
CA VAL A 22 13.07 -7.72 -5.00
C VAL A 22 11.97 -8.78 -5.02
N ALA A 23 12.28 -9.97 -5.51
CA ALA A 23 11.35 -11.09 -5.51
C ALA A 23 11.13 -11.61 -4.09
N GLY A 24 9.88 -11.94 -3.76
CA GLY A 24 9.54 -12.54 -2.48
C GLY A 24 10.03 -13.99 -2.38
N GLY A 25 10.32 -14.42 -1.15
CA GLY A 25 10.63 -15.81 -0.83
C GLY A 25 9.41 -16.58 -0.30
N GLU A 26 9.64 -17.74 0.26
CA GLU A 26 8.57 -18.57 0.84
C GLU A 26 7.78 -17.87 1.94
N ASN A 27 8.43 -16.99 2.71
CA ASN A 27 7.82 -16.25 3.81
C ASN A 27 7.04 -15.03 3.35
N ASP A 28 7.06 -14.72 2.05
CA ASP A 28 6.43 -13.52 1.49
C ASP A 28 5.18 -13.84 0.67
N THR A 29 4.72 -15.09 0.68
CA THR A 29 3.56 -15.55 -0.08
C THR A 29 2.22 -15.07 0.47
N TRP A 30 2.21 -14.45 1.66
CA TRP A 30 1.03 -13.86 2.26
C TRP A 30 0.51 -12.63 1.48
N ALA A 31 1.41 -11.95 0.78
CA ALA A 31 1.11 -10.71 0.07
C ALA A 31 0.58 -11.01 -1.34
N GLN A 32 -0.64 -11.51 -1.42
CA GLN A 32 -1.31 -11.80 -2.68
C GLN A 32 -2.11 -10.59 -3.16
N PRO A 33 -2.35 -10.44 -4.48
CA PRO A 33 -3.24 -9.40 -4.99
C PRO A 33 -4.64 -9.50 -4.39
N ILE A 34 -5.36 -8.38 -4.33
CA ILE A 34 -6.77 -8.40 -3.90
C ILE A 34 -7.58 -9.17 -4.95
N PRO A 35 -8.35 -10.19 -4.53
CA PRO A 35 -9.25 -10.89 -5.45
C PRO A 35 -10.31 -9.94 -6.02
N GLU A 36 -10.64 -10.13 -7.28
CA GLU A 36 -11.72 -9.39 -7.93
C GLU A 36 -13.02 -9.55 -7.16
N GLY A 37 -13.79 -8.47 -7.01
CA GLY A 37 -15.05 -8.48 -6.29
C GLY A 37 -14.92 -8.34 -4.77
N THR A 38 -13.73 -8.20 -4.23
CA THR A 38 -13.50 -7.99 -2.77
C THR A 38 -13.97 -6.61 -2.32
N ILE A 39 -13.76 -5.57 -3.16
CA ILE A 39 -14.17 -4.21 -2.83
C ILE A 39 -15.67 -4.08 -3.08
N PRO A 40 -16.49 -3.70 -2.07
CA PRO A 40 -17.93 -3.54 -2.24
C PRO A 40 -18.29 -2.45 -3.26
N ASP A 41 -19.42 -2.60 -3.93
CA ASP A 41 -19.97 -1.58 -4.80
C ASP A 41 -20.19 -0.29 -4.01
N GLY A 42 -19.88 0.84 -4.63
CA GLY A 42 -19.98 2.15 -4.00
C GLY A 42 -18.74 2.58 -3.22
N LEU A 43 -17.76 1.71 -3.08
CA LEU A 43 -16.44 2.04 -2.52
C LEU A 43 -15.36 1.92 -3.57
N SER A 44 -14.32 2.72 -3.43
CA SER A 44 -13.15 2.71 -4.31
C SER A 44 -11.88 2.58 -3.48
N LEU A 45 -10.94 1.79 -3.98
CA LEU A 45 -9.62 1.64 -3.37
C LEU A 45 -8.70 2.77 -3.86
N VAL A 46 -8.04 3.43 -2.92
CA VAL A 46 -6.98 4.41 -3.21
C VAL A 46 -5.66 3.83 -2.74
N VAL A 47 -4.74 3.62 -3.67
CA VAL A 47 -3.41 3.09 -3.38
C VAL A 47 -2.42 4.24 -3.36
N PRO A 48 -1.74 4.52 -2.23
CA PRO A 48 -0.74 5.58 -2.15
C PRO A 48 0.54 5.12 -2.86
N PHE A 49 0.67 5.48 -4.12
CA PHE A 49 1.80 5.06 -4.95
C PHE A 49 2.13 6.11 -5.98
N ASP A 50 3.41 6.48 -6.06
CA ASP A 50 3.93 7.39 -7.08
C ASP A 50 4.94 6.62 -7.95
N PRO A 51 4.62 6.33 -9.23
CA PRO A 51 5.55 5.62 -10.11
C PRO A 51 6.84 6.39 -10.39
N GLY A 52 6.85 7.71 -10.24
CA GLY A 52 8.06 8.52 -10.36
C GLY A 52 8.97 8.46 -9.14
N HIS A 53 8.45 8.04 -7.99
CA HIS A 53 9.20 7.87 -6.75
C HIS A 53 8.57 6.74 -5.93
N PRO A 54 8.79 5.48 -6.34
CA PRO A 54 8.12 4.35 -5.71
C PRO A 54 8.65 4.08 -4.30
N VAL A 55 7.75 4.14 -3.31
CA VAL A 55 8.02 3.82 -1.91
C VAL A 55 6.97 2.82 -1.45
N ALA A 56 7.42 1.67 -0.96
CA ALA A 56 6.53 0.64 -0.45
C ALA A 56 6.03 0.98 0.96
N THR A 57 4.84 0.49 1.32
CA THR A 57 4.27 0.71 2.65
C THR A 57 4.78 -0.28 3.69
N CYS A 58 5.27 -1.44 3.27
CA CYS A 58 5.66 -2.52 4.17
C CYS A 58 6.87 -3.28 3.64
N ARG A 59 7.64 -3.84 4.56
CA ARG A 59 8.74 -4.74 4.25
C ARG A 59 8.66 -6.00 5.10
N THR A 60 9.26 -7.08 4.63
CA THR A 60 9.44 -8.29 5.44
C THR A 60 10.32 -7.98 6.66
N ALA A 61 9.86 -8.37 7.84
CA ALA A 61 10.50 -8.04 9.12
C ALA A 61 11.36 -9.17 9.69
N SER A 62 11.59 -10.24 8.94
CA SER A 62 12.38 -11.40 9.40
C SER A 62 13.88 -11.11 9.53
N GLU A 63 14.35 -10.04 8.90
CA GLU A 63 15.75 -9.63 8.87
C GLU A 63 15.83 -8.10 8.97
N PRO A 64 17.00 -7.54 9.33
CA PRO A 64 17.22 -6.10 9.22
C PRO A 64 17.00 -5.63 7.78
N TYR A 65 16.45 -4.41 7.62
CA TYR A 65 16.16 -3.88 6.31
C TYR A 65 17.41 -3.71 5.46
N ASN A 66 17.38 -4.24 4.25
CA ASN A 66 18.39 -4.07 3.21
C ASN A 66 17.68 -3.77 1.90
N GLU A 67 17.92 -2.60 1.34
CA GLU A 67 17.28 -2.13 0.12
C GLU A 67 17.43 -3.10 -1.07
N GLU A 68 18.53 -3.85 -1.13
CA GLU A 68 18.83 -4.77 -2.23
C GLU A 68 18.17 -6.13 -2.07
N THR A 69 17.89 -6.57 -0.84
CA THR A 69 17.48 -7.96 -0.56
C THR A 69 16.15 -8.11 0.14
N THR A 70 15.67 -7.08 0.83
CA THR A 70 14.41 -7.16 1.60
C THR A 70 13.20 -7.01 0.68
N PHE A 71 12.29 -7.97 0.72
CA PHE A 71 11.01 -7.88 0.00
C PHE A 71 10.17 -6.74 0.54
N ARG A 72 9.60 -5.96 -0.39
CA ARG A 72 8.74 -4.82 -0.08
C ARG A 72 7.44 -4.93 -0.84
N VAL A 73 6.36 -4.46 -0.22
CA VAL A 73 5.02 -4.57 -0.75
C VAL A 73 4.17 -3.36 -0.31
N THR A 74 3.21 -2.98 -1.12
CA THR A 74 2.25 -1.95 -0.75
C THR A 74 0.97 -2.61 -0.27
N VAL A 75 0.76 -2.61 1.05
CA VAL A 75 -0.41 -3.18 1.72
C VAL A 75 -1.30 -2.10 2.35
N GLY A 76 -0.75 -0.90 2.54
CA GLY A 76 -1.48 0.24 3.09
C GLY A 76 -2.24 0.99 2.01
N GLY A 77 -3.49 1.32 2.29
CA GLY A 77 -4.34 2.04 1.36
C GLY A 77 -5.59 2.58 2.02
N PHE A 78 -6.50 3.11 1.19
CA PHE A 78 -7.74 3.72 1.66
C PHE A 78 -8.91 3.22 0.82
N LEU A 79 -10.08 3.12 1.48
CA LEU A 79 -11.37 2.94 0.81
C LEU A 79 -12.18 4.23 0.99
N ILE A 80 -12.79 4.70 -0.09
CA ILE A 80 -13.59 5.91 -0.08
C ILE A 80 -14.94 5.69 -0.75
N SER A 81 -15.97 6.39 -0.26
CA SER A 81 -17.30 6.42 -0.89
C SER A 81 -17.31 7.38 -2.08
N GLY A 82 -18.35 7.28 -2.93
CA GLY A 82 -18.45 8.05 -4.17
C GLY A 82 -18.51 9.56 -4.00
N ASN A 83 -18.86 10.05 -2.82
CA ASN A 83 -18.90 11.48 -2.49
C ASN A 83 -17.62 11.98 -1.79
N VAL A 84 -16.57 11.16 -1.78
CA VAL A 84 -15.24 11.53 -1.32
C VAL A 84 -14.30 11.50 -2.52
N GLU A 85 -13.53 12.56 -2.71
CA GLU A 85 -12.53 12.64 -3.77
C GLU A 85 -11.13 12.57 -3.16
N ALA A 86 -10.30 11.62 -3.62
CA ALA A 86 -8.90 11.58 -3.26
C ALA A 86 -8.14 12.62 -4.09
N VAL A 87 -7.65 13.67 -3.45
CA VAL A 87 -6.88 14.73 -4.11
C VAL A 87 -5.43 14.28 -4.31
N SER A 88 -4.84 13.69 -3.27
CA SER A 88 -3.50 13.10 -3.32
C SER A 88 -3.39 12.01 -2.27
N ALA A 89 -2.54 11.04 -2.53
CA ALA A 89 -2.19 10.01 -1.56
C ALA A 89 -0.73 9.64 -1.75
N ALA A 90 -0.02 9.44 -0.66
CA ALA A 90 1.40 9.12 -0.72
C ALA A 90 1.86 8.30 0.48
N VAL A 91 3.04 7.70 0.31
CA VAL A 91 3.77 7.01 1.37
C VAL A 91 4.86 7.96 1.87
N VAL A 92 4.97 8.11 3.18
CA VAL A 92 6.08 8.84 3.78
C VAL A 92 7.25 7.88 3.89
N ASP A 93 8.35 8.17 3.18
CA ASP A 93 9.55 7.35 3.23
C ASP A 93 10.30 7.58 4.55
N ALA A 94 9.96 6.79 5.55
CA ALA A 94 10.64 6.80 6.84
C ALA A 94 11.83 5.83 6.89
N GLY A 95 12.13 5.13 5.78
CA GLY A 95 13.23 4.19 5.67
C GLY A 95 13.07 2.96 6.56
N TYR A 96 11.86 2.67 7.01
CA TYR A 96 11.56 1.58 7.95
C TYR A 96 12.37 1.67 9.25
N ARG A 97 12.65 2.89 9.69
CA ARG A 97 13.54 3.13 10.82
C ARG A 97 12.98 2.65 12.16
N TYR A 98 11.65 2.76 12.32
CA TYR A 98 10.98 2.48 13.59
C TYR A 98 9.90 1.40 13.49
N SER A 99 9.61 0.93 12.28
CA SER A 99 8.53 -0.01 12.01
C SER A 99 8.82 -0.74 10.70
N ASP A 100 8.21 -1.90 10.50
CA ASP A 100 8.19 -2.59 9.22
C ASP A 100 7.19 -1.97 8.24
N HIS A 101 6.50 -0.92 8.64
CA HIS A 101 5.62 -0.12 7.80
C HIS A 101 6.12 1.32 7.66
N ASN A 102 5.88 1.92 6.50
CA ASN A 102 5.99 3.36 6.29
C ASN A 102 4.60 4.00 6.47
N PRO A 103 4.52 5.21 7.04
CA PRO A 103 3.24 5.93 7.13
C PRO A 103 2.65 6.24 5.76
N ILE A 104 1.34 6.26 5.68
CA ILE A 104 0.61 6.69 4.48
C ILE A 104 -0.31 7.86 4.83
N TYR A 105 -0.58 8.72 3.84
CA TYR A 105 -1.56 9.80 4.02
C TYR A 105 -2.36 10.03 2.75
N MET A 106 -3.50 10.68 2.91
CA MET A 106 -4.36 11.08 1.80
C MET A 106 -5.00 12.43 2.10
N ASP A 107 -4.93 13.34 1.13
CA ASP A 107 -5.73 14.56 1.13
C ASP A 107 -7.01 14.29 0.37
N LEU A 108 -8.13 14.72 0.92
CA LEU A 108 -9.43 14.44 0.32
C LEU A 108 -10.35 15.67 0.31
N LEU A 109 -11.33 15.63 -0.59
CA LEU A 109 -12.44 16.59 -0.62
C LEU A 109 -13.76 15.83 -0.41
N LEU A 110 -14.63 16.41 0.37
CA LEU A 110 -15.98 15.91 0.57
C LEU A 110 -16.94 16.67 -0.34
N HIS A 111 -17.70 15.95 -1.15
CA HIS A 111 -18.71 16.53 -2.04
C HIS A 111 -20.09 16.35 -1.42
N GLY A 112 -20.77 17.47 -1.23
CA GLY A 112 -22.10 17.47 -0.64
C GLY A 112 -23.23 17.22 -1.62
#